data_cf6d73ef432349d7e7f6a19d0ffee2c8
#
_entry.id   cf6d73ef432349d7e7f6a19d0ffee2c8
#
_cell.length_a   1.000
_cell.length_b   1.000
_cell.length_c   1.000
_cell.angle_alpha   90.00
_cell.angle_beta   90.00
_cell.angle_gamma   90.00
#
_symmetry.space_group_name_H-M   'P 1'
#
loop_
_entity.id
_entity.type
_entity.pdbx_description
1 polymer ?
#
loop_
_entity_poly.entity_id
_entity_poly.type
_entity_poly.pdbx_seq_one_letter_code
_entity_poly.pdbx_strand_id
1 'polypeptide(L)'
;MRSRFDKELAQLNSELINMGTLIEQAIQNAVEALVNQNVEQAHKAVEFDIDVDQKEKDIENICYKLLLHQQPVAGDLRLITAALKMVSDMERIGDQAADISELTIAMSQKPYIKNLEHIRSMARETMIMVIDSLQAFVDRDLDKAHAVINHDDVVDDLFMTVKNEIIQIIHNRPDDGDQATDLLMVAKYFERIGDHATNIAEWVIFSITGERQ
;
A
#
# COMPACT_ATOMS: atom_id res chain seq x y z
N MET A 1 -3.09 -22.36 28.52
CA MET A 1 -2.66 -20.98 28.20
C MET A 1 -2.06 -20.89 26.79
N ARG A 2 -1.02 -21.64 26.45
CA ARG A 2 -0.36 -21.58 25.12
C ARG A 2 -1.30 -21.86 23.95
N SER A 3 -2.20 -22.84 24.04
CA SER A 3 -3.16 -23.15 22.96
C SER A 3 -4.17 -22.02 22.66
N ARG A 4 -4.45 -21.14 23.62
CA ARG A 4 -5.29 -19.96 23.40
C ARG A 4 -4.50 -18.87 22.69
N PHE A 5 -3.27 -18.64 23.11
CA PHE A 5 -2.34 -17.71 22.48
C PHE A 5 -2.11 -18.08 21.00
N ASP A 6 -1.83 -19.37 20.72
CA ASP A 6 -1.61 -19.86 19.36
C ASP A 6 -2.85 -19.65 18.46
N LYS A 7 -4.06 -19.75 19.02
CA LYS A 7 -5.31 -19.46 18.28
C LYS A 7 -5.47 -17.96 17.99
N GLU A 8 -5.19 -17.10 18.98
CA GLU A 8 -5.29 -15.64 18.81
C GLU A 8 -4.22 -15.14 17.83
N LEU A 9 -3.02 -15.76 17.82
CA LEU A 9 -1.97 -15.48 16.85
C LEU A 9 -2.35 -15.92 15.42
N ALA A 10 -2.97 -17.10 15.30
CA ALA A 10 -3.49 -17.55 14.00
C ALA A 10 -4.62 -16.62 13.48
N GLN A 11 -5.45 -16.10 14.40
CA GLN A 11 -6.45 -15.09 14.05
C GLN A 11 -5.79 -13.81 13.55
N LEU A 12 -4.75 -13.29 14.23
CA LEU A 12 -3.99 -12.12 13.80
C LEU A 12 -3.47 -12.29 12.36
N ASN A 13 -2.84 -13.41 12.07
CA ASN A 13 -2.34 -13.70 10.72
C ASN A 13 -3.47 -13.73 9.68
N SER A 14 -4.62 -14.34 10.02
CA SER A 14 -5.78 -14.37 9.12
C SER A 14 -6.33 -12.97 8.84
N GLU A 15 -6.39 -12.10 9.86
CA GLU A 15 -6.89 -10.73 9.69
C GLU A 15 -5.91 -9.85 8.89
N LEU A 16 -4.60 -10.06 9.03
CA LEU A 16 -3.60 -9.38 8.17
C LEU A 16 -3.74 -9.79 6.70
N ILE A 17 -3.98 -11.08 6.42
CA ILE A 17 -4.24 -11.57 5.07
C ILE A 17 -5.53 -10.93 4.51
N ASN A 18 -6.60 -10.89 5.32
CA ASN A 18 -7.86 -10.26 4.92
C ASN A 18 -7.68 -8.76 4.61
N MET A 19 -6.91 -8.03 5.43
CA MET A 19 -6.57 -6.63 5.17
C MET A 19 -5.74 -6.49 3.89
N GLY A 20 -4.81 -7.40 3.63
CA GLY A 20 -4.06 -7.45 2.37
C GLY A 20 -4.98 -7.53 1.15
N THR A 21 -6.00 -8.38 1.21
CA THR A 21 -7.01 -8.48 0.14
C THR A 21 -7.82 -7.18 -0.04
N LEU A 22 -8.16 -6.49 1.06
CA LEU A 22 -8.85 -5.19 0.99
C LEU A 22 -7.97 -4.14 0.31
N ILE A 23 -6.68 -4.06 0.64
CA ILE A 23 -5.74 -3.11 0.04
C ILE A 23 -5.53 -3.39 -1.45
N GLU A 24 -5.35 -4.66 -1.82
CA GLU A 24 -5.25 -5.06 -3.23
C GLU A 24 -6.48 -4.57 -4.00
N GLN A 25 -7.68 -4.77 -3.44
CA GLN A 25 -8.93 -4.31 -4.04
C GLN A 25 -9.03 -2.78 -4.09
N ALA A 26 -8.58 -2.06 -3.05
CA ALA A 26 -8.55 -0.60 -3.03
C ALA A 26 -7.67 -0.05 -4.17
N ILE A 27 -6.44 -0.57 -4.31
CA ILE A 27 -5.52 -0.17 -5.39
C ILE A 27 -6.14 -0.49 -6.75
N GLN A 28 -6.68 -1.70 -6.93
CA GLN A 28 -7.29 -2.11 -8.19
C GLN A 28 -8.46 -1.20 -8.58
N ASN A 29 -9.36 -0.89 -7.65
CA ASN A 29 -10.50 0.01 -7.89
C ASN A 29 -10.03 1.42 -8.27
N ALA A 30 -9.02 1.96 -7.60
CA ALA A 30 -8.44 3.27 -7.90
C ALA A 30 -7.80 3.29 -9.30
N VAL A 31 -7.04 2.26 -9.66
CA VAL A 31 -6.41 2.13 -10.97
C VAL A 31 -7.44 2.02 -12.09
N GLU A 32 -8.48 1.20 -11.91
CA GLU A 32 -9.54 1.05 -12.91
C GLU A 32 -10.33 2.34 -13.10
N ALA A 33 -10.64 3.03 -12.00
CA ALA A 33 -11.29 4.34 -12.05
C ALA A 33 -10.43 5.37 -12.78
N LEU A 34 -9.13 5.44 -12.46
CA LEU A 34 -8.16 6.33 -13.10
C LEU A 34 -8.06 6.06 -14.60
N VAL A 35 -7.85 4.80 -14.99
CA VAL A 35 -7.63 4.40 -16.38
C VAL A 35 -8.83 4.71 -17.26
N ASN A 36 -10.04 4.51 -16.73
CA ASN A 36 -11.29 4.68 -17.46
C ASN A 36 -11.93 6.07 -17.27
N GLN A 37 -11.32 6.95 -16.46
CA GLN A 37 -11.91 8.22 -16.00
C GLN A 37 -13.33 8.04 -15.45
N ASN A 38 -13.57 6.96 -14.70
CA ASN A 38 -14.88 6.59 -14.20
C ASN A 38 -15.12 7.20 -12.81
N VAL A 39 -15.87 8.30 -12.77
CA VAL A 39 -16.19 9.06 -11.55
C VAL A 39 -16.98 8.23 -10.54
N GLU A 40 -17.94 7.41 -10.99
CA GLU A 40 -18.74 6.57 -10.09
C GLU A 40 -17.87 5.52 -9.40
N GLN A 41 -16.96 4.89 -10.15
CA GLN A 41 -16.03 3.92 -9.60
C GLN A 41 -15.01 4.59 -8.67
N ALA A 42 -14.57 5.80 -8.99
CA ALA A 42 -13.68 6.57 -8.12
C ALA A 42 -14.34 6.90 -6.77
N HIS A 43 -15.61 7.33 -6.76
CA HIS A 43 -16.34 7.55 -5.49
C HIS A 43 -16.44 6.26 -4.65
N LYS A 44 -16.73 5.12 -5.28
CA LYS A 44 -16.76 3.83 -4.56
C LYS A 44 -15.39 3.44 -3.99
N ALA A 45 -14.30 3.78 -4.71
CA ALA A 45 -12.95 3.52 -4.22
C ALA A 45 -12.60 4.39 -3.02
N VAL A 46 -13.04 5.66 -3.00
CA VAL A 46 -12.88 6.55 -1.83
C VAL A 46 -13.70 6.02 -0.63
N GLU A 47 -14.96 5.61 -0.85
CA GLU A 47 -15.79 5.06 0.23
C GLU A 47 -15.22 3.75 0.81
N PHE A 48 -14.50 2.97 0.01
CA PHE A 48 -13.91 1.69 0.40
C PHE A 48 -12.80 1.83 1.46
N ASP A 49 -12.18 3.00 1.57
CA ASP A 49 -11.17 3.31 2.58
C ASP A 49 -11.68 3.14 4.02
N ILE A 50 -12.97 3.40 4.25
CA ILE A 50 -13.63 3.17 5.56
C ILE A 50 -13.50 1.70 6.02
N ASP A 51 -13.55 0.75 5.08
CA ASP A 51 -13.42 -0.68 5.39
C ASP A 51 -11.96 -1.03 5.76
N VAL A 52 -10.99 -0.37 5.13
CA VAL A 52 -9.55 -0.50 5.46
C VAL A 52 -9.27 0.04 6.86
N ASP A 53 -9.75 1.24 7.17
CA ASP A 53 -9.65 1.88 8.49
C ASP A 53 -10.25 1.01 9.61
N GLN A 54 -11.42 0.44 9.35
CA GLN A 54 -12.07 -0.42 10.34
C GLN A 54 -11.26 -1.69 10.56
N LYS A 55 -10.67 -2.25 9.51
CA LYS A 55 -9.84 -3.44 9.58
C LYS A 55 -8.54 -3.18 10.36
N GLU A 56 -7.90 -2.00 10.18
CA GLU A 56 -6.75 -1.59 10.98
C GLU A 56 -7.10 -1.65 12.47
N LYS A 57 -8.17 -0.97 12.89
CA LYS A 57 -8.63 -0.93 14.30
C LYS A 57 -8.91 -2.31 14.88
N ASP A 58 -9.49 -3.21 14.07
CA ASP A 58 -9.77 -4.58 14.49
C ASP A 58 -8.48 -5.38 14.73
N ILE A 59 -7.49 -5.25 13.84
CA ILE A 59 -6.19 -5.90 13.97
C ILE A 59 -5.40 -5.34 15.17
N GLU A 60 -5.36 -4.02 15.35
CA GLU A 60 -4.75 -3.39 16.51
C GLU A 60 -5.33 -3.93 17.82
N ASN A 61 -6.66 -4.05 17.89
CA ASN A 61 -7.34 -4.60 19.07
C ASN A 61 -6.95 -6.06 19.35
N ILE A 62 -6.70 -6.87 18.33
CA ILE A 62 -6.18 -8.24 18.50
C ILE A 62 -4.76 -8.18 19.06
N CYS A 63 -3.89 -7.34 18.50
CA CYS A 63 -2.53 -7.15 18.98
C CYS A 63 -2.49 -6.69 20.45
N TYR A 64 -3.31 -5.71 20.83
CA TYR A 64 -3.40 -5.25 22.24
C TYR A 64 -3.88 -6.35 23.18
N LYS A 65 -4.85 -7.18 22.78
CA LYS A 65 -5.30 -8.34 23.57
C LYS A 65 -4.17 -9.36 23.77
N LEU A 66 -3.40 -9.67 22.72
CA LEU A 66 -2.25 -10.56 22.79
C LEU A 66 -1.18 -10.04 23.74
N LEU A 67 -0.86 -8.73 23.70
CA LEU A 67 0.12 -8.11 24.59
C LEU A 67 -0.33 -8.10 26.05
N LEU A 68 -1.60 -7.78 26.32
CA LEU A 68 -2.11 -7.58 27.67
C LEU A 68 -2.39 -8.89 28.42
N HIS A 69 -2.87 -9.93 27.72
CA HIS A 69 -3.43 -11.10 28.39
C HIS A 69 -2.53 -12.34 28.40
N GLN A 70 -1.47 -12.38 27.57
CA GLN A 70 -0.78 -13.64 27.29
C GLN A 70 0.70 -13.68 27.68
N GLN A 71 1.29 -12.59 28.17
CA GLN A 71 2.73 -12.50 28.50
C GLN A 71 3.62 -13.10 27.39
N PRO A 72 3.64 -12.49 26.18
CA PRO A 72 4.34 -13.04 25.03
C PRO A 72 5.83 -13.19 25.30
N VAL A 73 6.45 -14.27 24.82
CA VAL A 73 7.93 -14.42 24.85
C VAL A 73 8.56 -13.57 23.75
N ALA A 74 9.87 -13.38 23.81
CA ALA A 74 10.58 -12.43 22.93
C ALA A 74 10.25 -12.56 21.43
N GLY A 75 10.12 -13.77 20.90
CA GLY A 75 9.74 -14.01 19.51
C GLY A 75 8.31 -13.60 19.18
N ASP A 76 7.37 -13.92 20.09
CA ASP A 76 5.96 -13.57 19.93
C ASP A 76 5.78 -12.05 20.04
N LEU A 77 6.53 -11.39 20.96
CA LEU A 77 6.51 -9.94 21.11
C LEU A 77 6.98 -9.23 19.82
N ARG A 78 8.05 -9.72 19.20
CA ARG A 78 8.53 -9.16 17.91
C ARG A 78 7.48 -9.30 16.81
N LEU A 79 6.84 -10.45 16.71
CA LEU A 79 5.80 -10.69 15.71
C LEU A 79 4.61 -9.75 15.88
N ILE A 80 4.11 -9.60 17.13
CA ILE A 80 2.98 -8.71 17.42
C ILE A 80 3.37 -7.24 17.15
N THR A 81 4.60 -6.84 17.52
CA THR A 81 5.10 -5.48 17.26
C THR A 81 5.22 -5.22 15.77
N ALA A 82 5.74 -6.17 15.00
CA ALA A 82 5.81 -6.05 13.54
C ALA A 82 4.39 -5.92 12.94
N ALA A 83 3.44 -6.76 13.36
CA ALA A 83 2.05 -6.69 12.91
C ALA A 83 1.40 -5.34 13.17
N LEU A 84 1.60 -4.74 14.38
CA LEU A 84 1.11 -3.39 14.71
C LEU A 84 1.67 -2.30 13.79
N LYS A 85 2.92 -2.43 13.37
CA LYS A 85 3.55 -1.47 12.47
C LYS A 85 3.12 -1.68 11.04
N MET A 86 3.07 -2.94 10.60
CA MET A 86 2.60 -3.30 9.28
C MET A 86 1.17 -2.84 9.02
N VAL A 87 0.26 -3.00 10.00
CA VAL A 87 -1.14 -2.62 9.81
C VAL A 87 -1.30 -1.12 9.57
N SER A 88 -0.49 -0.28 10.21
CA SER A 88 -0.49 1.16 9.94
C SER A 88 0.08 1.51 8.56
N ASP A 89 1.13 0.81 8.09
CA ASP A 89 1.59 0.97 6.70
C ASP A 89 0.53 0.50 5.70
N MET A 90 -0.23 -0.55 6.04
CA MET A 90 -1.34 -1.06 5.21
C MET A 90 -2.50 -0.05 5.12
N GLU A 91 -2.88 0.60 6.23
CA GLU A 91 -3.87 1.69 6.21
C GLU A 91 -3.40 2.83 5.32
N ARG A 92 -2.12 3.25 5.42
CA ARG A 92 -1.57 4.29 4.55
C ARG A 92 -1.63 3.94 3.06
N ILE A 93 -1.47 2.69 2.70
CA ILE A 93 -1.66 2.23 1.31
C ILE A 93 -3.12 2.43 0.87
N GLY A 94 -4.10 2.15 1.74
CA GLY A 94 -5.52 2.44 1.51
C GLY A 94 -5.77 3.93 1.27
N ASP A 95 -5.28 4.78 2.19
CA ASP A 95 -5.31 6.25 2.06
C ASP A 95 -4.80 6.72 0.68
N GLN A 96 -3.64 6.20 0.24
CA GLN A 96 -3.08 6.59 -1.06
C GLN A 96 -3.96 6.16 -2.24
N ALA A 97 -4.63 5.00 -2.16
CA ALA A 97 -5.55 4.55 -3.19
C ALA A 97 -6.81 5.43 -3.24
N ALA A 98 -7.32 5.89 -2.09
CA ALA A 98 -8.40 6.86 -1.99
C ALA A 98 -7.98 8.21 -2.58
N ASP A 99 -6.79 8.74 -2.25
CA ASP A 99 -6.23 9.98 -2.78
C ASP A 99 -6.11 9.95 -4.32
N ILE A 100 -5.67 8.83 -4.91
CA ILE A 100 -5.62 8.62 -6.37
C ILE A 100 -7.03 8.72 -6.96
N SER A 101 -8.03 8.18 -6.27
CA SER A 101 -9.42 8.20 -6.72
C SER A 101 -10.02 9.62 -6.64
N GLU A 102 -9.70 10.40 -5.61
CA GLU A 102 -10.09 11.80 -5.50
C GLU A 102 -9.51 12.65 -6.64
N LEU A 103 -8.22 12.46 -6.97
CA LEU A 103 -7.60 13.13 -8.12
C LEU A 103 -8.25 12.69 -9.45
N THR A 104 -8.66 11.42 -9.55
CA THR A 104 -9.40 10.94 -10.74
C THR A 104 -10.71 11.71 -10.92
N ILE A 105 -11.46 11.93 -9.82
CA ILE A 105 -12.69 12.74 -9.84
C ILE A 105 -12.38 14.18 -10.28
N ALA A 106 -11.35 14.79 -9.71
CA ALA A 106 -10.95 16.15 -10.05
C ALA A 106 -10.58 16.31 -11.53
N MET A 107 -9.85 15.34 -12.09
CA MET A 107 -9.42 15.35 -13.50
C MET A 107 -10.52 14.92 -14.49
N SER A 108 -11.69 14.48 -14.05
CA SER A 108 -12.71 13.84 -14.92
C SER A 108 -13.35 14.78 -15.95
N GLN A 109 -13.23 16.11 -15.77
CA GLN A 109 -13.89 17.12 -16.61
C GLN A 109 -13.25 17.27 -17.99
N LYS A 110 -12.03 16.76 -18.21
CA LYS A 110 -11.29 16.87 -19.47
C LYS A 110 -10.60 15.53 -19.77
N PRO A 111 -10.39 15.18 -21.05
CA PRO A 111 -9.55 14.05 -21.42
C PRO A 111 -8.14 14.19 -20.84
N TYR A 112 -7.46 13.08 -20.61
CA TYR A 112 -6.08 13.12 -20.15
C TYR A 112 -5.15 13.79 -21.17
N ILE A 113 -4.26 14.63 -20.66
CA ILE A 113 -3.26 15.38 -21.46
C ILE A 113 -2.16 14.49 -22.01
N LYS A 114 -2.02 13.27 -21.50
CA LYS A 114 -1.01 12.29 -21.92
C LYS A 114 -1.52 10.84 -21.75
N ASN A 115 -0.83 9.90 -22.40
CA ASN A 115 -1.01 8.48 -22.12
C ASN A 115 -0.53 8.14 -20.70
N LEU A 116 -1.26 7.27 -20.01
CA LEU A 116 -0.98 6.85 -18.63
C LEU A 116 -0.08 5.60 -18.54
N GLU A 117 0.69 5.27 -19.59
CA GLU A 117 1.46 4.02 -19.69
C GLU A 117 2.39 3.81 -18.47
N HIS A 118 3.23 4.82 -18.16
CA HIS A 118 4.17 4.72 -17.04
C HIS A 118 3.46 4.72 -15.68
N ILE A 119 2.36 5.48 -15.53
CA ILE A 119 1.53 5.45 -14.32
C ILE A 119 0.89 4.06 -14.12
N ARG A 120 0.41 3.42 -15.18
CA ARG A 120 -0.08 2.03 -15.12
C ARG A 120 1.03 1.04 -14.75
N SER A 121 2.24 1.28 -15.24
CA SER A 121 3.41 0.47 -14.85
C SER A 121 3.73 0.63 -13.38
N MET A 122 3.73 1.86 -12.84
CA MET A 122 3.89 2.12 -11.41
C MET A 122 2.83 1.37 -10.59
N ALA A 123 1.56 1.48 -10.98
CA ALA A 123 0.46 0.78 -10.31
C ALA A 123 0.66 -0.75 -10.25
N ARG A 124 1.15 -1.34 -11.34
CA ARG A 124 1.44 -2.78 -11.39
C ARG A 124 2.62 -3.16 -10.50
N GLU A 125 3.73 -2.42 -10.58
CA GLU A 125 4.93 -2.75 -9.79
C GLU A 125 4.67 -2.56 -8.28
N THR A 126 3.98 -1.50 -7.88
CA THR A 126 3.60 -1.30 -6.46
C THR A 126 2.64 -2.37 -5.96
N MET A 127 1.68 -2.83 -6.78
CA MET A 127 0.79 -3.94 -6.43
C MET A 127 1.59 -5.23 -6.15
N ILE A 128 2.59 -5.53 -6.99
CA ILE A 128 3.49 -6.69 -6.79
C ILE A 128 4.23 -6.55 -5.46
N MET A 129 4.78 -5.37 -5.16
CA MET A 129 5.50 -5.11 -3.90
C MET A 129 4.59 -5.32 -2.68
N VAL A 130 3.35 -4.82 -2.71
CA VAL A 130 2.38 -4.99 -1.62
C VAL A 130 2.07 -6.47 -1.39
N ILE A 131 1.71 -7.21 -2.45
CA ILE A 131 1.37 -8.63 -2.35
C ILE A 131 2.57 -9.43 -1.83
N ASP A 132 3.76 -9.20 -2.38
CA ASP A 132 4.96 -9.94 -2.01
C ASP A 132 5.43 -9.62 -0.58
N SER A 133 5.27 -8.38 -0.10
CA SER A 133 5.60 -8.01 1.28
C SER A 133 4.71 -8.75 2.29
N LEU A 134 3.40 -8.85 2.01
CA LEU A 134 2.45 -9.57 2.85
C LEU A 134 2.68 -11.08 2.79
N GLN A 135 2.97 -11.62 1.61
CA GLN A 135 3.30 -13.03 1.46
C GLN A 135 4.60 -13.39 2.20
N ALA A 136 5.61 -12.52 2.16
CA ALA A 136 6.85 -12.68 2.92
C ALA A 136 6.58 -12.77 4.42
N PHE A 137 5.62 -12.00 4.95
CA PHE A 137 5.21 -12.10 6.36
C PHE A 137 4.58 -13.45 6.69
N VAL A 138 3.62 -13.90 5.87
CA VAL A 138 2.89 -15.15 6.08
C VAL A 138 3.83 -16.36 6.03
N ASP A 139 4.71 -16.39 5.03
CA ASP A 139 5.65 -17.49 4.79
C ASP A 139 6.92 -17.38 5.64
N ARG A 140 7.14 -16.24 6.32
CA ARG A 140 8.38 -15.90 7.03
C ARG A 140 9.60 -15.97 6.09
N ASP A 141 9.46 -15.45 4.89
CA ASP A 141 10.44 -15.55 3.81
C ASP A 141 11.30 -14.28 3.75
N LEU A 142 12.56 -14.38 4.22
CA LEU A 142 13.53 -13.30 4.20
C LEU A 142 13.96 -12.92 2.79
N ASP A 143 14.12 -13.89 1.91
CA ASP A 143 14.59 -13.63 0.54
C ASP A 143 13.53 -12.82 -0.23
N LYS A 144 12.26 -13.17 -0.05
CA LYS A 144 11.14 -12.42 -0.61
C LYS A 144 11.06 -11.00 -0.04
N ALA A 145 11.23 -10.83 1.28
CA ALA A 145 11.25 -9.50 1.90
C ALA A 145 12.38 -8.63 1.34
N HIS A 146 13.59 -9.16 1.20
CA HIS A 146 14.69 -8.44 0.55
C HIS A 146 14.42 -8.14 -0.92
N ALA A 147 13.75 -9.04 -1.64
CA ALA A 147 13.38 -8.81 -3.03
C ALA A 147 12.41 -7.62 -3.18
N VAL A 148 11.45 -7.46 -2.26
CA VAL A 148 10.54 -6.29 -2.24
C VAL A 148 11.34 -4.99 -2.05
N ILE A 149 12.25 -4.95 -1.07
CA ILE A 149 13.08 -3.76 -0.81
C ILE A 149 13.90 -3.38 -2.06
N ASN A 150 14.51 -4.36 -2.73
CA ASN A 150 15.28 -4.10 -3.96
C ASN A 150 14.39 -3.71 -5.15
N HIS A 151 13.10 -4.08 -5.14
CA HIS A 151 12.18 -3.76 -6.22
C HIS A 151 11.74 -2.29 -6.22
N ASP A 152 11.90 -1.59 -5.10
CA ASP A 152 11.57 -0.18 -4.93
C ASP A 152 12.26 0.72 -5.95
N ASP A 153 13.53 0.43 -6.28
CA ASP A 153 14.29 1.14 -7.33
C ASP A 153 13.54 1.19 -8.67
N VAL A 154 12.75 0.16 -9.01
CA VAL A 154 11.95 0.10 -10.25
C VAL A 154 10.81 1.13 -10.22
N VAL A 155 10.15 1.28 -9.07
CA VAL A 155 9.07 2.25 -8.88
C VAL A 155 9.63 3.67 -8.90
N ASP A 156 10.77 3.90 -8.27
CA ASP A 156 11.47 5.18 -8.25
C ASP A 156 11.89 5.63 -9.66
N ASP A 157 12.45 4.74 -10.46
CA ASP A 157 12.82 5.01 -11.85
C ASP A 157 11.60 5.37 -12.71
N LEU A 158 10.49 4.67 -12.52
CA LEU A 158 9.21 4.99 -13.18
C LEU A 158 8.68 6.35 -12.75
N PHE A 159 8.73 6.67 -11.45
CA PHE A 159 8.34 7.99 -10.93
C PHE A 159 9.19 9.10 -11.56
N MET A 160 10.51 8.93 -11.63
CA MET A 160 11.39 9.90 -12.28
C MET A 160 11.08 10.06 -13.77
N THR A 161 10.69 9.00 -14.46
CA THR A 161 10.25 9.04 -15.85
C THR A 161 8.97 9.88 -15.99
N VAL A 162 7.93 9.60 -15.19
CA VAL A 162 6.67 10.36 -15.19
C VAL A 162 6.93 11.84 -14.87
N LYS A 163 7.74 12.12 -13.85
CA LYS A 163 8.10 13.48 -13.46
C LYS A 163 8.74 14.26 -14.62
N ASN A 164 9.68 13.63 -15.35
CA ASN A 164 10.32 14.30 -16.49
C ASN A 164 9.32 14.54 -17.65
N GLU A 165 8.42 13.62 -17.94
CA GLU A 165 7.35 13.80 -18.92
C GLU A 165 6.44 14.98 -18.54
N ILE A 166 6.02 15.06 -17.26
CA ILE A 166 5.19 16.14 -16.76
C ILE A 166 5.89 17.51 -16.88
N ILE A 167 7.17 17.59 -16.53
CA ILE A 167 7.97 18.81 -16.70
C ILE A 167 7.95 19.27 -18.18
N GLN A 168 8.13 18.36 -19.13
CA GLN A 168 8.08 18.67 -20.56
C GLN A 168 6.69 19.13 -21.01
N ILE A 169 5.62 18.53 -20.47
CA ILE A 169 4.25 18.94 -20.76
C ILE A 169 4.01 20.40 -20.28
N ILE A 170 4.35 20.69 -19.02
CA ILE A 170 4.19 22.04 -18.47
C ILE A 170 4.99 23.08 -19.26
N HIS A 171 6.22 22.74 -19.67
CA HIS A 171 7.05 23.64 -20.47
C HIS A 171 6.45 23.94 -21.84
N ASN A 172 5.92 22.92 -22.51
CA ASN A 172 5.41 23.04 -23.89
C ASN A 172 3.94 23.49 -23.97
N ARG A 173 3.16 23.21 -22.93
CA ARG A 173 1.71 23.47 -22.84
C ARG A 173 1.35 23.96 -21.44
N PRO A 174 1.67 25.22 -21.08
CA PRO A 174 1.41 25.76 -19.74
C PRO A 174 -0.07 25.69 -19.31
N ASP A 175 -1.01 25.76 -20.26
CA ASP A 175 -2.46 25.69 -20.01
C ASP A 175 -2.91 24.30 -19.48
N ASP A 176 -2.09 23.27 -19.63
CA ASP A 176 -2.33 21.91 -19.11
C ASP A 176 -1.73 21.73 -17.70
N GLY A 177 -1.18 22.77 -17.09
CA GLY A 177 -0.43 22.72 -15.83
C GLY A 177 -1.18 22.11 -14.67
N ASP A 178 -2.47 22.40 -14.52
CA ASP A 178 -3.30 21.88 -13.43
C ASP A 178 -3.38 20.34 -13.51
N GLN A 179 -3.83 19.80 -14.66
CA GLN A 179 -3.93 18.35 -14.82
C GLN A 179 -2.56 17.65 -14.82
N ALA A 180 -1.51 18.34 -15.32
CA ALA A 180 -0.14 17.84 -15.27
C ALA A 180 0.32 17.65 -13.81
N THR A 181 -0.01 18.61 -12.93
CA THR A 181 0.29 18.52 -11.50
C THR A 181 -0.49 17.39 -10.82
N ASP A 182 -1.78 17.24 -11.13
CA ASP A 182 -2.61 16.15 -10.59
C ASP A 182 -2.05 14.76 -10.99
N LEU A 183 -1.63 14.60 -12.26
CA LEU A 183 -1.00 13.36 -12.71
C LEU A 183 0.36 13.10 -12.05
N LEU A 184 1.12 14.15 -11.73
CA LEU A 184 2.35 14.01 -10.95
C LEU A 184 2.05 13.54 -9.51
N MET A 185 0.98 14.07 -8.91
CA MET A 185 0.54 13.63 -7.57
C MET A 185 0.06 12.18 -7.59
N VAL A 186 -0.67 11.74 -8.62
CA VAL A 186 -1.02 10.33 -8.79
C VAL A 186 0.23 9.44 -8.81
N ALA A 187 1.25 9.83 -9.58
CA ALA A 187 2.52 9.10 -9.61
C ALA A 187 3.21 9.09 -8.23
N LYS A 188 3.16 10.22 -7.50
CA LYS A 188 3.73 10.30 -6.15
C LYS A 188 2.99 9.41 -5.15
N TYR A 189 1.68 9.26 -5.28
CA TYR A 189 0.93 8.33 -4.43
C TYR A 189 1.30 6.86 -4.72
N PHE A 190 1.53 6.47 -5.97
CA PHE A 190 2.05 5.13 -6.26
C PHE A 190 3.45 4.91 -5.70
N GLU A 191 4.35 5.88 -5.82
CA GLU A 191 5.68 5.78 -5.20
C GLU A 191 5.56 5.61 -3.68
N ARG A 192 4.68 6.36 -2.99
CA ARG A 192 4.43 6.19 -1.55
C ARG A 192 3.84 4.82 -1.20
N ILE A 193 3.02 4.23 -2.06
CA ILE A 193 2.57 2.84 -1.87
C ILE A 193 3.77 1.89 -1.89
N GLY A 194 4.74 2.08 -2.79
CA GLY A 194 6.01 1.35 -2.82
C GLY A 194 6.80 1.51 -1.52
N ASP A 195 6.99 2.76 -1.06
CA ASP A 195 7.64 3.07 0.23
C ASP A 195 7.00 2.29 1.40
N HIS A 196 5.65 2.27 1.48
CA HIS A 196 4.96 1.53 2.53
C HIS A 196 5.11 0.01 2.39
N ALA A 197 5.13 -0.53 1.16
CA ALA A 197 5.40 -1.95 0.95
C ALA A 197 6.85 -2.32 1.37
N THR A 198 7.81 -1.44 1.12
CA THR A 198 9.19 -1.56 1.62
C THR A 198 9.23 -1.56 3.15
N ASN A 199 8.52 -0.64 3.81
CA ASN A 199 8.38 -0.63 5.27
C ASN A 199 7.81 -1.95 5.81
N ILE A 200 6.76 -2.48 5.17
CA ILE A 200 6.18 -3.78 5.54
C ILE A 200 7.26 -4.88 5.44
N ALA A 201 8.03 -4.93 4.36
CA ALA A 201 9.11 -5.91 4.18
C ALA A 201 10.20 -5.79 5.26
N GLU A 202 10.59 -4.56 5.66
CA GLU A 202 11.52 -4.32 6.78
C GLU A 202 10.96 -4.86 8.11
N TRP A 203 9.65 -4.68 8.36
CA TRP A 203 9.00 -5.24 9.56
C TRP A 203 8.94 -6.77 9.52
N VAL A 204 8.81 -7.37 8.33
CA VAL A 204 8.93 -8.83 8.17
C VAL A 204 10.33 -9.29 8.58
N ILE A 205 11.39 -8.66 8.07
CA ILE A 205 12.77 -8.96 8.44
C ILE A 205 12.96 -8.84 9.96
N PHE A 206 12.51 -7.73 10.55
CA PHE A 206 12.57 -7.55 12.00
C PHE A 206 11.84 -8.65 12.77
N SER A 207 10.67 -9.08 12.33
CA SER A 207 9.89 -10.13 13.01
C SER A 207 10.64 -11.47 13.07
N ILE A 208 11.48 -11.73 12.07
CA ILE A 208 12.23 -12.98 11.91
C ILE A 208 13.59 -12.90 12.62
N THR A 209 14.36 -11.84 12.36
CA THR A 209 15.76 -11.70 12.81
C THR A 209 15.90 -10.99 14.16
N GLY A 210 14.98 -10.05 14.44
CA GLY A 210 15.07 -9.14 15.58
C GLY A 210 15.89 -7.88 15.28
N GLU A 211 16.40 -7.71 14.06
CA GLU A 211 17.16 -6.54 13.60
C GLU A 211 16.32 -5.80 12.56
N ARG A 212 16.24 -4.47 12.68
CA ARG A 212 15.64 -3.58 11.68
C ARG A 212 16.75 -3.05 10.77
N GLN A 213 16.57 -3.14 9.47
CA GLN A 213 17.47 -2.53 8.49
C GLN A 213 17.20 -1.05 8.32
#